data_641881886fc21aaac943e42c64add38b
#
_entry.id   641881886fc21aaac943e42c64add38b
#
_cell.length_a   1.000
_cell.length_b   1.000
_cell.length_c   1.000
_cell.angle_alpha   90.00
_cell.angle_beta   90.00
_cell.angle_gamma   90.00
#
_symmetry.space_group_name_H-M   'P 1'
#
loop_
_entity.id
_entity.type
_entity.pdbx_description
1 polymer ?
#
loop_
_entity_poly.entity_id
_entity_poly.type
_entity_poly.pdbx_seq_one_letter_code
_entity_poly.pdbx_strand_id
1 'polypeptide(L)'
;MDFREKCLNNLARLIGNRGIVSNLNLLCCVITAFVFAVIVVLLAKKYNEILAVCFFVTFWLSPWIINFARNLYWVEFTWFIPMAVGIFCAWKISSRKCRIASYVMAYIAITAKCLCGYEYISVIMMGLIAFLLADLVKAVADKDKDKIKLEVRTILIIGIVAVCGFATAICMHAPLRGNGDLIAGIKSIFEHDVLRRTVGGDLNEFATSYWDSFNASVWTVFCQYFHFSTEVITGIGGNLFPILCVIPLCIFGAEARNKHLNVELFAMYIIFFPDCRIMVYSC
;
A
#
# COMPACT_ATOMS: atom_id res chain seq x y z
N MET A 1 -11.78 -21.09 6.93
CA MET A 1 -12.69 -19.96 7.17
C MET A 1 -11.86 -18.81 7.69
N ASP A 2 -11.77 -17.74 6.95
CA ASP A 2 -10.89 -16.59 7.24
C ASP A 2 -11.46 -15.78 8.42
N PHE A 3 -10.57 -15.11 9.19
CA PHE A 3 -10.96 -14.24 10.32
C PHE A 3 -12.00 -13.21 9.89
N ARG A 4 -11.85 -12.66 8.69
CA ARG A 4 -12.77 -11.73 8.05
C ARG A 4 -14.16 -12.34 7.86
N GLU A 5 -14.26 -13.57 7.35
CA GLU A 5 -15.55 -14.28 7.19
C GLU A 5 -16.24 -14.52 8.53
N LYS A 6 -15.46 -14.87 9.57
CA LYS A 6 -16.01 -15.02 10.93
C LYS A 6 -16.53 -13.70 11.48
N CYS A 7 -15.78 -12.59 11.30
CA CYS A 7 -16.22 -11.26 11.73
C CYS A 7 -17.48 -10.81 10.97
N LEU A 8 -17.52 -10.97 9.65
CA LEU A 8 -18.67 -10.61 8.82
C LEU A 8 -19.89 -11.46 9.16
N ASN A 9 -19.73 -12.79 9.36
CA ASN A 9 -20.82 -13.67 9.73
C ASN A 9 -21.37 -13.38 11.14
N ASN A 10 -20.50 -13.04 12.09
CA ASN A 10 -20.94 -12.63 13.43
C ASN A 10 -21.64 -11.26 13.39
N LEU A 11 -21.15 -10.33 12.61
CA LEU A 11 -21.79 -9.03 12.42
C LEU A 11 -23.15 -9.20 11.70
N ALA A 12 -23.22 -10.04 10.66
CA ALA A 12 -24.45 -10.36 9.96
C ALA A 12 -25.48 -11.06 10.86
N ARG A 13 -25.04 -11.93 11.79
CA ARG A 13 -25.91 -12.55 12.80
C ARG A 13 -26.42 -11.55 13.83
N LEU A 14 -25.58 -10.58 14.23
CA LEU A 14 -25.95 -9.55 15.21
C LEU A 14 -26.96 -8.55 14.67
N ILE A 15 -26.95 -8.28 13.37
CA ILE A 15 -27.72 -7.18 12.77
C ILE A 15 -28.92 -7.68 11.91
N GLY A 16 -29.00 -8.97 11.59
CA GLY A 16 -30.24 -9.65 11.16
C GLY A 16 -30.91 -9.21 9.86
N ASN A 17 -30.23 -8.65 8.83
CA ASN A 17 -30.93 -8.25 7.60
C ASN A 17 -30.05 -8.14 6.33
N ARG A 18 -30.64 -8.36 5.15
CA ARG A 18 -29.98 -8.22 3.83
C ARG A 18 -29.45 -6.80 3.53
N GLY A 19 -29.94 -5.77 4.23
CA GLY A 19 -29.46 -4.40 4.14
C GLY A 19 -28.05 -4.14 4.71
N ILE A 20 -27.49 -5.09 5.48
CA ILE A 20 -26.26 -4.93 6.21
C ILE A 20 -25.03 -4.89 5.29
N VAL A 21 -24.97 -5.77 4.29
CA VAL A 21 -23.86 -5.81 3.33
C VAL A 21 -23.76 -4.46 2.60
N SER A 22 -24.90 -3.87 2.23
CA SER A 22 -24.95 -2.55 1.61
C SER A 22 -24.47 -1.45 2.56
N ASN A 23 -24.88 -1.49 3.83
CA ASN A 23 -24.45 -0.53 4.85
C ASN A 23 -22.95 -0.66 5.17
N LEU A 24 -22.42 -1.88 5.22
CA LEU A 24 -20.98 -2.10 5.42
C LEU A 24 -20.15 -1.63 4.23
N ASN A 25 -20.64 -1.85 2.99
CA ASN A 25 -20.01 -1.29 1.78
C ASN A 25 -19.98 0.24 1.84
N LEU A 26 -21.11 0.87 2.23
CA LEU A 26 -21.18 2.32 2.40
C LEU A 26 -20.20 2.80 3.49
N LEU A 27 -20.13 2.10 4.62
CA LEU A 27 -19.18 2.41 5.69
C LEU A 27 -17.73 2.33 5.20
N CYS A 28 -17.37 1.28 4.44
CA CYS A 28 -16.04 1.18 3.82
C CYS A 28 -15.75 2.36 2.90
N CYS A 29 -16.71 2.78 2.05
CA CYS A 29 -16.56 3.95 1.20
C CYS A 29 -16.30 5.23 2.01
N VAL A 30 -17.08 5.45 3.07
CA VAL A 30 -16.94 6.64 3.93
C VAL A 30 -15.58 6.66 4.62
N ILE A 31 -15.14 5.52 5.17
CA ILE A 31 -13.83 5.42 5.82
C ILE A 31 -12.70 5.62 4.79
N THR A 32 -12.83 5.03 3.58
CA THR A 32 -11.86 5.23 2.50
C THR A 32 -11.77 6.71 2.12
N ALA A 33 -12.91 7.37 1.89
CA ALA A 33 -12.94 8.80 1.60
C ALA A 33 -12.32 9.65 2.73
N PHE A 34 -12.57 9.30 3.99
CA PHE A 34 -11.96 9.98 5.15
C PHE A 34 -10.44 9.79 5.16
N VAL A 35 -9.93 8.57 4.94
CA VAL A 35 -8.48 8.30 4.88
C VAL A 35 -7.84 9.10 3.77
N PHE A 36 -8.45 9.17 2.58
CA PHE A 36 -7.96 10.00 1.48
C PHE A 36 -7.96 11.49 1.83
N ALA A 37 -9.02 11.99 2.46
CA ALA A 37 -9.06 13.39 2.91
C ALA A 37 -7.90 13.70 3.89
N VAL A 38 -7.60 12.77 4.81
CA VAL A 38 -6.45 12.89 5.71
C VAL A 38 -5.14 12.94 4.93
N ILE A 39 -4.95 12.05 3.93
CA ILE A 39 -3.74 12.04 3.10
C ILE A 39 -3.60 13.36 2.34
N VAL A 40 -4.66 13.88 1.73
CA VAL A 40 -4.67 15.17 1.03
C VAL A 40 -4.20 16.30 1.96
N VAL A 41 -4.77 16.37 3.18
CA VAL A 41 -4.37 17.37 4.18
C VAL A 41 -2.91 17.20 4.58
N LEU A 42 -2.44 15.97 4.80
CA LEU A 42 -1.05 15.70 5.17
C LEU A 42 -0.08 16.08 4.04
N LEU A 43 -0.42 15.80 2.78
CA LEU A 43 0.38 16.20 1.61
C LEU A 43 0.44 17.72 1.48
N ALA A 44 -0.70 18.42 1.64
CA ALA A 44 -0.73 19.88 1.66
C ALA A 44 0.16 20.48 2.76
N LYS A 45 0.16 19.86 3.96
CA LYS A 45 0.98 20.33 5.10
C LYS A 45 2.46 19.99 4.95
N LYS A 46 2.80 18.85 4.36
CA LYS A 46 4.20 18.43 4.21
C LYS A 46 4.86 19.09 2.99
N TYR A 47 4.15 19.21 1.88
CA TYR A 47 4.67 19.71 0.61
C TYR A 47 4.02 21.04 0.21
N ASN A 48 2.91 20.97 -0.54
CA ASN A 48 2.15 22.11 -0.98
C ASN A 48 0.72 21.73 -1.38
N GLU A 49 -0.12 22.74 -1.58
CA GLU A 49 -1.52 22.58 -1.93
C GLU A 49 -1.71 22.02 -3.35
N ILE A 50 -0.82 22.36 -4.28
CA ILE A 50 -0.90 21.92 -5.68
C ILE A 50 -0.75 20.39 -5.76
N LEU A 51 0.26 19.84 -5.09
CA LEU A 51 0.48 18.40 -5.01
C LEU A 51 -0.73 17.68 -4.38
N ALA A 52 -1.28 18.25 -3.32
CA ALA A 52 -2.45 17.70 -2.64
C ALA A 52 -3.69 17.69 -3.54
N VAL A 53 -3.92 18.76 -4.30
CA VAL A 53 -5.03 18.85 -5.26
C VAL A 53 -4.82 17.87 -6.42
N CYS A 54 -3.61 17.77 -6.98
CA CYS A 54 -3.30 16.79 -8.02
C CYS A 54 -3.54 15.35 -7.53
N PHE A 55 -3.11 15.04 -6.31
CA PHE A 55 -3.38 13.75 -5.69
C PHE A 55 -4.88 13.50 -5.55
N PHE A 56 -5.63 14.46 -4.99
CA PHE A 56 -7.08 14.37 -4.84
C PHE A 56 -7.79 14.11 -6.17
N VAL A 57 -7.49 14.89 -7.21
CA VAL A 57 -8.10 14.76 -8.54
C VAL A 57 -7.77 13.40 -9.15
N THR A 58 -6.52 12.95 -9.06
CA THR A 58 -6.09 11.65 -9.59
C THR A 58 -6.85 10.51 -8.92
N PHE A 59 -6.99 10.53 -7.60
CA PHE A 59 -7.70 9.50 -6.87
C PHE A 59 -9.22 9.55 -7.12
N TRP A 60 -9.80 10.73 -7.19
CA TRP A 60 -11.23 10.90 -7.47
C TRP A 60 -11.61 10.41 -8.86
N LEU A 61 -10.72 10.60 -9.84
CA LEU A 61 -10.95 10.15 -11.21
C LEU A 61 -10.53 8.70 -11.46
N SER A 62 -9.92 8.01 -10.47
CA SER A 62 -9.48 6.63 -10.63
C SER A 62 -10.65 5.65 -10.48
N PRO A 63 -11.04 4.92 -11.55
CA PRO A 63 -12.11 3.92 -11.46
C PRO A 63 -11.73 2.74 -10.56
N TRP A 64 -10.43 2.43 -10.44
CA TRP A 64 -9.92 1.37 -9.56
C TRP A 64 -10.22 1.66 -8.10
N ILE A 65 -9.90 2.85 -7.62
CA ILE A 65 -10.14 3.27 -6.24
C ILE A 65 -11.63 3.26 -5.93
N ILE A 66 -12.47 3.77 -6.84
CA ILE A 66 -13.91 3.78 -6.66
C ILE A 66 -14.48 2.36 -6.57
N ASN A 67 -14.00 1.44 -7.39
CA ASN A 67 -14.46 0.05 -7.39
C ASN A 67 -14.01 -0.71 -6.15
N PHE A 68 -12.77 -0.53 -5.70
CA PHE A 68 -12.25 -1.21 -4.50
C PHE A 68 -12.79 -0.63 -3.21
N ALA A 69 -13.04 0.68 -3.13
CA ALA A 69 -13.62 1.32 -1.95
C ALA A 69 -14.97 0.72 -1.51
N ARG A 70 -15.75 0.20 -2.47
CA ARG A 70 -17.05 -0.43 -2.24
C ARG A 70 -16.97 -1.93 -1.94
N ASN A 71 -15.78 -2.51 -1.97
CA ASN A 71 -15.61 -3.95 -1.88
C ASN A 71 -15.13 -4.37 -0.49
N LEU A 72 -16.02 -5.06 0.25
CA LEU A 72 -15.71 -5.61 1.58
C LEU A 72 -14.60 -6.68 1.56
N TYR A 73 -14.34 -7.29 0.40
CA TYR A 73 -13.26 -8.25 0.25
C TYR A 73 -11.89 -7.58 0.44
N TRP A 74 -11.71 -6.40 -0.15
CA TRP A 74 -10.43 -5.71 -0.14
C TRP A 74 -10.20 -4.82 1.06
N VAL A 75 -11.27 -4.24 1.64
CA VAL A 75 -11.22 -3.28 2.77
C VAL A 75 -10.16 -2.20 2.51
N GLU A 76 -10.29 -1.54 1.36
CA GLU A 76 -9.26 -0.70 0.73
C GLU A 76 -8.65 0.36 1.64
N PHE A 77 -9.44 0.97 2.53
CA PHE A 77 -8.91 1.99 3.45
C PHE A 77 -7.73 1.48 4.29
N THR A 78 -7.65 0.17 4.56
CA THR A 78 -6.54 -0.41 5.32
C THR A 78 -5.21 -0.38 4.56
N TRP A 79 -5.25 -0.24 3.23
CA TRP A 79 -4.04 -0.12 2.40
C TRP A 79 -3.39 1.25 2.51
N PHE A 80 -4.22 2.29 2.70
CA PHE A 80 -3.79 3.69 2.70
C PHE A 80 -3.51 4.27 4.08
N ILE A 81 -4.04 3.66 5.16
CA ILE A 81 -3.74 4.10 6.53
C ILE A 81 -2.23 4.06 6.82
N PRO A 82 -1.46 2.98 6.49
CA PRO A 82 -0.02 2.97 6.71
C PRO A 82 0.69 4.12 5.98
N MET A 83 0.31 4.44 4.75
CA MET A 83 0.86 5.55 4.00
C MET A 83 0.55 6.90 4.69
N ALA A 84 -0.67 7.11 5.17
CA ALA A 84 -1.03 8.31 5.94
C ALA A 84 -0.17 8.45 7.20
N VAL A 85 0.08 7.35 7.92
CA VAL A 85 0.98 7.31 9.09
C VAL A 85 2.41 7.69 8.69
N GLY A 86 2.89 7.17 7.56
CA GLY A 86 4.22 7.50 7.02
C GLY A 86 4.38 9.00 6.71
N ILE A 87 3.41 9.59 6.02
CA ILE A 87 3.40 11.03 5.71
C ILE A 87 3.37 11.85 7.01
N PHE A 88 2.52 11.49 7.97
CA PHE A 88 2.44 12.18 9.25
C PHE A 88 3.76 12.11 10.02
N CYS A 89 4.40 10.92 10.06
CA CYS A 89 5.70 10.73 10.69
C CYS A 89 6.77 11.62 10.04
N ALA A 90 6.85 11.62 8.71
CA ALA A 90 7.78 12.43 7.95
C ALA A 90 7.55 13.95 8.16
N TRP A 91 6.28 14.38 8.15
CA TRP A 91 5.94 15.80 8.41
C TRP A 91 6.34 16.25 9.81
N LYS A 92 6.17 15.42 10.83
CA LYS A 92 6.42 15.76 12.25
C LYS A 92 7.64 15.06 12.84
N ILE A 93 8.62 14.69 12.02
CA ILE A 93 9.77 13.88 12.43
C ILE A 93 10.59 14.49 13.57
N SER A 94 10.67 15.82 13.66
CA SER A 94 11.39 16.51 14.75
C SER A 94 10.74 16.29 16.12
N SER A 95 9.44 16.03 16.18
CA SER A 95 8.70 15.83 17.41
C SER A 95 8.79 14.37 17.91
N ARG A 96 9.46 14.16 19.05
CA ARG A 96 9.54 12.81 19.67
C ARG A 96 8.16 12.20 19.96
N LYS A 97 7.20 13.01 20.42
CA LYS A 97 5.83 12.54 20.71
C LYS A 97 5.12 12.05 19.45
N CYS A 98 5.24 12.82 18.35
CA CYS A 98 4.63 12.44 17.08
C CYS A 98 5.27 11.17 16.49
N ARG A 99 6.61 11.01 16.58
CA ARG A 99 7.28 9.78 16.15
C ARG A 99 6.78 8.56 16.92
N ILE A 100 6.69 8.64 18.26
CA ILE A 100 6.17 7.54 19.08
C ILE A 100 4.71 7.22 18.70
N ALA A 101 3.87 8.21 18.52
CA ALA A 101 2.50 8.03 18.07
C ALA A 101 2.46 7.33 16.69
N SER A 102 3.35 7.74 15.75
CA SER A 102 3.46 7.09 14.43
C SER A 102 3.89 5.62 14.54
N TYR A 103 4.78 5.27 15.46
CA TYR A 103 5.17 3.87 15.67
C TYR A 103 4.00 3.02 16.14
N VAL A 104 3.22 3.51 17.12
CA VAL A 104 2.03 2.82 17.61
C VAL A 104 0.99 2.70 16.51
N MET A 105 0.73 3.80 15.77
CA MET A 105 -0.23 3.78 14.65
C MET A 105 0.22 2.84 13.53
N ALA A 106 1.51 2.77 13.20
CA ALA A 106 2.04 1.86 12.20
C ALA A 106 1.83 0.39 12.61
N TYR A 107 2.11 0.05 13.87
CA TYR A 107 1.83 -1.29 14.40
C TYR A 107 0.36 -1.66 14.23
N ILE A 108 -0.55 -0.80 14.68
CA ILE A 108 -2.00 -1.03 14.60
C ILE A 108 -2.44 -1.14 13.14
N ALA A 109 -1.99 -0.23 12.27
CA ALA A 109 -2.38 -0.18 10.87
C ALA A 109 -1.94 -1.42 10.10
N ILE A 110 -0.69 -1.89 10.28
CA ILE A 110 -0.19 -3.09 9.63
C ILE A 110 -0.86 -4.35 10.19
N THR A 111 -1.06 -4.43 11.51
CA THR A 111 -1.82 -5.54 12.11
C THR A 111 -3.24 -5.61 11.55
N ALA A 112 -3.96 -4.48 11.53
CA ALA A 112 -5.33 -4.41 11.01
C ALA A 112 -5.38 -4.79 9.51
N LYS A 113 -4.42 -4.29 8.69
CA LYS A 113 -4.33 -4.66 7.28
C LYS A 113 -4.12 -6.16 7.10
N CYS A 114 -3.19 -6.76 7.83
CA CYS A 114 -2.88 -8.18 7.74
C CYS A 114 -4.05 -9.06 8.23
N LEU A 115 -4.83 -8.60 9.21
CA LEU A 115 -6.06 -9.28 9.64
C LEU A 115 -7.16 -9.24 8.56
N CYS A 116 -7.14 -8.27 7.65
CA CYS A 116 -8.02 -8.20 6.49
C CYS A 116 -7.50 -9.03 5.29
N GLY A 117 -6.22 -9.40 5.27
CA GLY A 117 -5.57 -10.17 4.21
C GLY A 117 -4.12 -9.74 4.03
N TYR A 118 -3.31 -10.62 3.44
CA TYR A 118 -1.87 -10.40 3.24
C TYR A 118 -1.53 -9.82 1.85
N GLU A 119 -2.55 -9.53 1.04
CA GLU A 119 -2.38 -8.97 -0.29
C GLU A 119 -1.65 -7.62 -0.23
N TYR A 120 -0.70 -7.42 -1.16
CA TYR A 120 0.03 -6.16 -1.35
C TYR A 120 0.79 -5.64 -0.12
N ILE A 121 1.06 -6.50 0.90
CA ILE A 121 1.68 -6.06 2.16
C ILE A 121 3.05 -5.42 1.94
N SER A 122 3.85 -5.90 0.99
CA SER A 122 5.14 -5.33 0.64
C SER A 122 5.02 -3.89 0.13
N VAL A 123 4.09 -3.64 -0.79
CA VAL A 123 3.82 -2.31 -1.34
C VAL A 123 3.26 -1.37 -0.26
N ILE A 124 2.39 -1.88 0.61
CA ILE A 124 1.81 -1.12 1.72
C ILE A 124 2.89 -0.73 2.74
N MET A 125 3.81 -1.65 3.06
CA MET A 125 4.95 -1.35 3.93
C MET A 125 5.92 -0.36 3.29
N MET A 126 6.14 -0.42 1.96
CA MET A 126 6.88 0.61 1.23
C MET A 126 6.18 1.96 1.29
N GLY A 127 4.86 2.02 1.09
CA GLY A 127 4.07 3.25 1.27
C GLY A 127 4.21 3.89 2.65
N LEU A 128 4.34 3.06 3.71
CA LEU A 128 4.58 3.53 5.08
C LEU A 128 5.93 4.28 5.22
N ILE A 129 6.99 3.83 4.55
CA ILE A 129 8.34 4.38 4.71
C ILE A 129 8.77 5.30 3.57
N ALA A 130 8.05 5.33 2.45
CA ALA A 130 8.46 6.02 1.22
C ALA A 130 8.77 7.51 1.43
N PHE A 131 7.96 8.21 2.21
CA PHE A 131 8.14 9.64 2.49
C PHE A 131 9.34 9.92 3.40
N LEU A 132 9.61 9.02 4.35
CA LEU A 132 10.82 9.08 5.19
C LEU A 132 12.08 8.78 4.36
N LEU A 133 12.00 7.83 3.42
CA LEU A 133 13.11 7.55 2.50
C LEU A 133 13.40 8.74 1.59
N ALA A 134 12.39 9.44 1.09
CA ALA A 134 12.57 10.64 0.28
C ALA A 134 13.24 11.77 1.09
N ASP A 135 12.81 11.97 2.34
CA ASP A 135 13.44 12.92 3.26
C ASP A 135 14.90 12.54 3.57
N LEU A 136 15.17 11.23 3.74
CA LEU A 136 16.53 10.72 3.93
C LEU A 136 17.44 11.03 2.73
N VAL A 137 16.95 10.76 1.50
CA VAL A 137 17.71 11.07 0.27
C VAL A 137 18.04 12.56 0.19
N LYS A 138 17.07 13.42 0.51
CA LYS A 138 17.28 14.86 0.60
C LYS A 138 18.32 15.22 1.66
N ALA A 139 18.21 14.66 2.87
CA ALA A 139 19.17 14.91 3.95
C ALA A 139 20.60 14.48 3.57
N VAL A 140 20.73 13.39 2.79
CA VAL A 140 22.03 12.94 2.25
C VAL A 140 22.57 13.92 1.21
N ALA A 141 21.72 14.43 0.31
CA ALA A 141 22.10 15.43 -0.68
C ALA A 141 22.56 16.75 -0.01
N ASP A 142 21.86 17.15 1.05
CA ASP A 142 22.16 18.35 1.86
C ASP A 142 23.35 18.14 2.83
N LYS A 143 23.86 16.89 2.94
CA LYS A 143 24.94 16.48 3.87
C LYS A 143 24.64 16.78 5.35
N ASP A 144 23.37 16.79 5.73
CA ASP A 144 22.89 17.01 7.10
C ASP A 144 22.97 15.70 7.92
N LYS A 145 24.09 15.50 8.62
CA LYS A 145 24.37 14.27 9.38
C LYS A 145 23.37 14.02 10.51
N ASP A 146 22.88 15.06 11.17
CA ASP A 146 21.94 14.89 12.28
C ASP A 146 20.58 14.47 11.79
N LYS A 147 20.13 15.06 10.67
CA LYS A 147 18.89 14.66 10.01
C LYS A 147 18.99 13.24 9.44
N ILE A 148 20.09 12.88 8.79
CA ILE A 148 20.34 11.50 8.31
C ILE A 148 20.20 10.50 9.44
N LYS A 149 20.86 10.74 10.58
CA LYS A 149 20.80 9.85 11.75
C LYS A 149 19.38 9.72 12.29
N LEU A 150 18.63 10.82 12.35
CA LEU A 150 17.24 10.84 12.80
C LEU A 150 16.33 10.05 11.86
N GLU A 151 16.44 10.28 10.53
CA GLU A 151 15.66 9.60 9.50
C GLU A 151 15.94 8.10 9.50
N VAL A 152 17.20 7.69 9.43
CA VAL A 152 17.61 6.28 9.46
C VAL A 152 17.07 5.57 10.70
N ARG A 153 17.25 6.18 11.88
CA ARG A 153 16.72 5.61 13.13
C ARG A 153 15.20 5.46 13.08
N THR A 154 14.49 6.46 12.55
CA THR A 154 13.02 6.46 12.47
C THR A 154 12.54 5.39 11.51
N ILE A 155 13.16 5.26 10.33
CA ILE A 155 12.86 4.22 9.33
C ILE A 155 13.08 2.84 9.90
N LEU A 156 14.21 2.60 10.59
CA LEU A 156 14.50 1.30 11.21
C LEU A 156 13.46 0.93 12.28
N ILE A 157 13.11 1.87 13.16
CA ILE A 157 12.14 1.60 14.23
C ILE A 157 10.75 1.35 13.63
N ILE A 158 10.27 2.18 12.70
CA ILE A 158 8.96 2.02 12.11
C ILE A 158 8.86 0.72 11.29
N GLY A 159 9.96 0.33 10.61
CA GLY A 159 10.06 -0.93 9.89
C GLY A 159 9.98 -2.13 10.84
N ILE A 160 10.74 -2.13 11.93
CA ILE A 160 10.69 -3.20 12.95
C ILE A 160 9.27 -3.30 13.54
N VAL A 161 8.68 -2.19 13.89
CA VAL A 161 7.32 -2.14 14.46
C VAL A 161 6.28 -2.66 13.46
N ALA A 162 6.42 -2.34 12.16
CA ALA A 162 5.56 -2.88 11.11
C ALA A 162 5.72 -4.41 10.97
N VAL A 163 6.94 -4.93 11.01
CA VAL A 163 7.20 -6.39 11.01
C VAL A 163 6.60 -7.05 12.27
N CYS A 164 6.68 -6.43 13.43
CA CYS A 164 6.02 -6.91 14.65
C CYS A 164 4.49 -6.95 14.47
N GLY A 165 3.90 -5.94 13.85
CA GLY A 165 2.46 -5.92 13.53
C GLY A 165 2.05 -7.06 12.58
N PHE A 166 2.85 -7.30 11.54
CA PHE A 166 2.67 -8.43 10.63
C PHE A 166 2.76 -9.77 11.37
N ALA A 167 3.79 -9.98 12.19
CA ALA A 167 3.97 -11.19 12.98
C ALA A 167 2.80 -11.43 13.95
N THR A 168 2.30 -10.36 14.59
CA THR A 168 1.11 -10.44 15.46
C THR A 168 -0.12 -10.93 14.69
N ALA A 169 -0.36 -10.41 13.49
CA ALA A 169 -1.47 -10.86 12.65
C ALA A 169 -1.34 -12.34 12.27
N ILE A 170 -0.13 -12.81 11.93
CA ILE A 170 0.13 -14.23 11.68
C ILE A 170 -0.21 -15.06 12.91
N CYS A 171 0.26 -14.69 14.09
CA CYS A 171 -0.04 -15.39 15.34
C CYS A 171 -1.55 -15.45 15.66
N MET A 172 -2.29 -14.41 15.29
CA MET A 172 -3.75 -14.39 15.45
C MET A 172 -4.48 -15.25 14.43
N HIS A 173 -4.00 -15.30 13.17
CA HIS A 173 -4.59 -16.10 12.11
C HIS A 173 -4.25 -17.59 12.19
N ALA A 174 -3.06 -17.95 12.65
CA ALA A 174 -2.57 -19.30 12.63
C ALA A 174 -3.50 -20.29 13.37
N PRO A 175 -3.98 -20.03 14.61
CA PRO A 175 -4.92 -20.94 15.28
C PRO A 175 -6.23 -21.12 14.53
N LEU A 176 -6.68 -20.08 13.80
CA LEU A 176 -7.94 -20.13 13.04
C LEU A 176 -7.80 -21.01 11.78
N ARG A 177 -6.63 -20.96 11.10
CA ARG A 177 -6.35 -21.76 9.90
C ARG A 177 -5.93 -23.19 10.24
N GLY A 178 -5.22 -23.38 11.36
CA GLY A 178 -4.76 -24.68 11.84
C GLY A 178 -5.76 -25.45 12.70
N ASN A 179 -7.03 -25.01 12.79
CA ASN A 179 -8.05 -25.64 13.65
C ASN A 179 -7.58 -25.79 15.11
N GLY A 180 -6.86 -24.80 15.63
CA GLY A 180 -6.30 -24.78 16.96
C GLY A 180 -4.79 -25.12 17.02
N ASP A 181 -4.22 -25.68 15.96
CA ASP A 181 -2.77 -25.91 15.84
C ASP A 181 -2.07 -24.70 15.24
N LEU A 182 -1.22 -24.05 16.04
CA LEU A 182 -0.47 -22.87 15.64
C LEU A 182 0.52 -23.18 14.50
N ILE A 183 1.21 -24.30 14.57
CA ILE A 183 2.27 -24.67 13.61
C ILE A 183 1.65 -25.01 12.26
N ALA A 184 0.60 -25.85 12.27
CA ALA A 184 -0.14 -26.17 11.07
C ALA A 184 -0.75 -24.92 10.43
N GLY A 185 -1.24 -23.97 11.23
CA GLY A 185 -1.76 -22.69 10.77
C GLY A 185 -0.71 -21.79 10.13
N ILE A 186 0.47 -21.65 10.75
CA ILE A 186 1.60 -20.89 10.18
C ILE A 186 2.02 -21.51 8.84
N LYS A 187 2.16 -22.85 8.79
CA LYS A 187 2.50 -23.57 7.57
C LYS A 187 1.47 -23.29 6.46
N SER A 188 0.19 -23.38 6.78
CA SER A 188 -0.89 -23.06 5.83
C SER A 188 -0.84 -21.62 5.32
N ILE A 189 -0.56 -20.63 6.19
CA ILE A 189 -0.40 -19.23 5.78
C ILE A 189 0.79 -19.10 4.82
N PHE A 190 1.92 -19.73 5.16
CA PHE A 190 3.13 -19.64 4.35
C PHE A 190 2.92 -20.28 2.96
N GLU A 191 2.34 -21.47 2.89
CA GLU A 191 2.10 -22.19 1.64
C GLU A 191 1.08 -21.47 0.74
N HIS A 192 -0.04 -21.02 1.30
CA HIS A 192 -1.13 -20.44 0.49
C HIS A 192 -0.94 -18.94 0.19
N ASP A 193 -0.35 -18.17 1.12
CA ASP A 193 -0.28 -16.71 0.94
C ASP A 193 1.12 -16.23 0.51
N VAL A 194 2.19 -16.96 0.82
CA VAL A 194 3.56 -16.58 0.46
C VAL A 194 4.08 -17.39 -0.72
N LEU A 195 4.16 -18.72 -0.60
CA LEU A 195 4.74 -19.56 -1.67
C LEU A 195 3.91 -19.50 -2.94
N ARG A 196 2.59 -19.59 -2.83
CA ARG A 196 1.70 -19.51 -3.98
C ARG A 196 1.89 -18.24 -4.81
N ARG A 197 2.25 -17.12 -4.16
CA ARG A 197 2.43 -15.82 -4.83
C ARG A 197 3.86 -15.54 -5.29
N THR A 198 4.84 -16.29 -4.77
CA THR A 198 6.25 -16.05 -5.08
C THR A 198 6.84 -17.11 -6.00
N VAL A 199 6.43 -18.37 -5.85
CA VAL A 199 7.01 -19.51 -6.60
C VAL A 199 5.97 -20.16 -7.53
N GLY A 200 4.70 -19.73 -7.44
CA GLY A 200 3.58 -20.40 -8.05
C GLY A 200 3.11 -21.61 -7.22
N GLY A 201 1.82 -21.96 -7.32
CA GLY A 201 1.26 -23.16 -6.72
C GLY A 201 1.24 -24.33 -7.69
N ASP A 202 0.66 -25.45 -7.29
CA ASP A 202 0.34 -26.54 -8.22
C ASP A 202 -0.70 -26.01 -9.23
N LEU A 203 -0.35 -26.07 -10.52
CA LEU A 203 -1.23 -25.62 -11.62
C LEU A 203 -2.60 -26.32 -11.58
N ASN A 204 -2.65 -27.54 -11.03
CA ASN A 204 -3.88 -28.33 -10.91
C ASN A 204 -4.87 -27.76 -9.86
N GLU A 205 -4.40 -26.93 -8.95
CA GLU A 205 -5.27 -26.27 -7.94
C GLU A 205 -5.98 -25.04 -8.49
N PHE A 206 -5.64 -24.59 -9.72
CA PHE A 206 -6.18 -23.38 -10.32
C PHE A 206 -7.04 -23.69 -11.53
N ALA A 207 -8.06 -22.87 -11.73
CA ALA A 207 -8.84 -22.89 -12.97
C ALA A 207 -7.92 -22.62 -14.17
N THR A 208 -8.20 -23.29 -15.30
CA THR A 208 -7.40 -23.16 -16.55
C THR A 208 -7.22 -21.72 -17.02
N SER A 209 -8.15 -20.83 -16.68
CA SER A 209 -8.06 -19.40 -16.98
C SER A 209 -6.87 -18.67 -16.32
N TYR A 210 -6.26 -19.25 -15.30
CA TYR A 210 -5.08 -18.67 -14.64
C TYR A 210 -3.75 -19.22 -15.18
N TRP A 211 -3.77 -20.28 -15.98
CA TRP A 211 -2.54 -20.94 -16.46
C TRP A 211 -1.65 -20.02 -17.32
N ASP A 212 -2.27 -19.16 -18.11
CA ASP A 212 -1.54 -18.20 -18.93
C ASP A 212 -0.77 -17.19 -18.06
N SER A 213 -1.36 -16.79 -16.94
CA SER A 213 -0.69 -15.89 -15.98
C SER A 213 0.48 -16.57 -15.27
N PHE A 214 0.37 -17.87 -14.94
CA PHE A 214 1.45 -18.64 -14.32
C PHE A 214 2.62 -18.87 -15.26
N ASN A 215 2.35 -19.07 -16.56
CA ASN A 215 3.37 -19.32 -17.57
C ASN A 215 3.93 -18.04 -18.18
N ALA A 216 3.35 -16.87 -17.86
CA ALA A 216 3.81 -15.60 -18.39
C ALA A 216 5.21 -15.25 -17.87
N SER A 217 6.09 -14.82 -18.77
CA SER A 217 7.41 -14.32 -18.35
C SER A 217 7.26 -13.05 -17.53
N VAL A 218 8.18 -12.81 -16.57
CA VAL A 218 8.21 -11.58 -15.77
C VAL A 218 8.20 -10.32 -16.67
N TRP A 219 8.86 -10.39 -17.82
CA TRP A 219 8.87 -9.31 -18.79
C TRP A 219 7.50 -9.09 -19.43
N THR A 220 6.81 -10.17 -19.80
CA THR A 220 5.44 -10.09 -20.36
C THR A 220 4.48 -9.46 -19.37
N VAL A 221 4.52 -9.90 -18.11
CA VAL A 221 3.70 -9.32 -17.03
C VAL A 221 4.04 -7.86 -16.81
N PHE A 222 5.33 -7.51 -16.76
CA PHE A 222 5.78 -6.12 -16.63
C PHE A 222 5.24 -5.24 -17.77
N CYS A 223 5.30 -5.71 -19.02
CA CYS A 223 4.77 -4.97 -20.17
C CYS A 223 3.26 -4.79 -20.11
N GLN A 224 2.52 -5.76 -19.57
CA GLN A 224 1.06 -5.67 -19.42
C GLN A 224 0.63 -4.52 -18.49
N TYR A 225 1.42 -4.18 -17.47
CA TYR A 225 1.15 -3.02 -16.60
C TYR A 225 1.26 -1.67 -17.33
N PHE A 226 1.97 -1.64 -18.44
CA PHE A 226 2.11 -0.43 -19.28
C PHE A 226 1.27 -0.48 -20.55
N HIS A 227 0.55 -1.58 -20.78
CA HIS A 227 -0.20 -1.79 -22.03
C HIS A 227 -1.48 -2.58 -21.75
N PHE A 228 -2.41 -1.98 -21.03
CA PHE A 228 -3.69 -2.60 -20.71
C PHE A 228 -4.88 -1.75 -21.22
N SER A 229 -6.01 -2.41 -21.45
CA SER A 229 -7.20 -1.79 -22.05
C SER A 229 -8.04 -0.96 -21.09
N THR A 230 -7.87 -1.17 -19.78
CA THR A 230 -8.66 -0.46 -18.76
C THR A 230 -8.13 0.95 -18.52
N GLU A 231 -9.01 1.86 -18.11
CA GLU A 231 -8.63 3.23 -17.76
C GLU A 231 -7.88 3.28 -16.43
N VAL A 232 -6.78 4.04 -16.38
CA VAL A 232 -6.03 4.36 -15.16
C VAL A 232 -6.71 5.50 -14.42
N ILE A 233 -7.08 6.52 -15.17
CA ILE A 233 -7.88 7.65 -14.77
C ILE A 233 -9.00 7.74 -15.81
N THR A 234 -10.19 8.17 -15.42
CA THR A 234 -11.31 8.32 -16.34
C THR A 234 -10.92 9.10 -17.60
N GLY A 235 -11.07 8.47 -18.75
CA GLY A 235 -10.68 9.02 -20.05
C GLY A 235 -9.20 8.81 -20.42
N ILE A 236 -8.37 8.22 -19.56
CA ILE A 236 -6.95 7.91 -19.84
C ILE A 236 -6.74 6.41 -19.77
N GLY A 237 -6.67 5.78 -20.95
CA GLY A 237 -6.41 4.33 -21.07
C GLY A 237 -4.98 3.95 -20.66
N GLY A 238 -4.79 2.67 -20.34
CA GLY A 238 -3.50 2.11 -19.94
C GLY A 238 -2.37 2.33 -20.96
N ASN A 239 -2.69 2.47 -22.23
CA ASN A 239 -1.71 2.77 -23.29
C ASN A 239 -1.04 4.16 -23.14
N LEU A 240 -1.68 5.09 -22.45
CA LEU A 240 -1.10 6.41 -22.15
C LEU A 240 -0.29 6.43 -20.86
N PHE A 241 -0.38 5.39 -20.04
CA PHE A 241 0.33 5.30 -18.76
C PHE A 241 1.86 5.41 -18.91
N PRO A 242 2.54 4.78 -19.88
CA PRO A 242 3.98 4.99 -20.10
C PRO A 242 4.34 6.45 -20.32
N ILE A 243 3.51 7.20 -21.06
CA ILE A 243 3.74 8.63 -21.31
C ILE A 243 3.68 9.41 -20.00
N LEU A 244 2.69 9.12 -19.15
CA LEU A 244 2.56 9.74 -17.82
C LEU A 244 3.77 9.40 -16.92
N CYS A 245 4.38 8.23 -17.08
CA CYS A 245 5.59 7.85 -16.37
C CYS A 245 6.84 8.57 -16.88
N VAL A 246 6.93 8.86 -18.18
CA VAL A 246 8.11 9.50 -18.78
C VAL A 246 8.12 11.02 -18.56
N ILE A 247 6.96 11.68 -18.53
CA ILE A 247 6.87 13.14 -18.35
C ILE A 247 7.63 13.64 -17.11
N PRO A 248 7.45 13.06 -15.89
CA PRO A 248 8.21 13.48 -14.73
C PRO A 248 9.72 13.33 -14.89
N LEU A 249 10.19 12.26 -15.58
CA LEU A 249 11.61 12.07 -15.85
C LEU A 249 12.18 13.20 -16.71
N CYS A 250 11.43 13.63 -17.74
CA CYS A 250 11.82 14.76 -18.57
C CYS A 250 11.89 16.05 -17.76
N ILE A 251 10.92 16.29 -16.85
CA ILE A 251 10.90 17.46 -15.99
C ILE A 251 12.12 17.44 -15.04
N PHE A 252 12.36 16.32 -14.34
CA PHE A 252 13.52 16.19 -13.46
C PHE A 252 14.86 16.31 -14.21
N GLY A 253 14.94 15.80 -15.44
CA GLY A 253 16.10 15.98 -16.31
C GLY A 253 16.36 17.46 -16.64
N ALA A 254 15.31 18.22 -16.94
CA ALA A 254 15.41 19.66 -17.18
C ALA A 254 15.79 20.44 -15.90
N GLU A 255 15.21 20.09 -14.75
CA GLU A 255 15.56 20.67 -13.45
C GLU A 255 17.03 20.39 -13.09
N ALA A 256 17.49 19.15 -13.28
CA ALA A 256 18.87 18.75 -13.02
C ALA A 256 19.86 19.55 -13.90
N ARG A 257 19.53 19.72 -15.19
CA ARG A 257 20.34 20.54 -16.11
C ARG A 257 20.45 21.99 -15.64
N ASN A 258 19.38 22.53 -15.10
CA ASN A 258 19.31 23.90 -14.57
C ASN A 258 19.83 24.02 -13.12
N LYS A 259 20.32 22.93 -12.50
CA LYS A 259 20.79 22.86 -11.10
C LYS A 259 19.70 23.20 -10.06
N HIS A 260 18.44 22.99 -10.38
CA HIS A 260 17.29 23.24 -9.52
C HIS A 260 16.48 21.97 -9.21
N LEU A 261 17.10 20.78 -9.32
CA LEU A 261 16.44 19.51 -9.09
C LEU A 261 15.82 19.43 -7.69
N ASN A 262 14.52 19.19 -7.63
CA ASN A 262 13.86 18.85 -6.37
C ASN A 262 14.15 17.38 -6.01
N VAL A 263 15.24 17.18 -5.24
CA VAL A 263 15.76 15.87 -4.87
C VAL A 263 14.71 15.02 -4.12
N GLU A 264 13.89 15.65 -3.29
CA GLU A 264 12.85 14.95 -2.51
C GLU A 264 11.74 14.37 -3.42
N LEU A 265 11.22 15.19 -4.35
CA LEU A 265 10.20 14.73 -5.30
C LEU A 265 10.77 13.71 -6.29
N PHE A 266 12.01 13.90 -6.73
CA PHE A 266 12.70 12.94 -7.58
C PHE A 266 12.90 11.60 -6.85
N ALA A 267 13.31 11.62 -5.59
CA ALA A 267 13.43 10.41 -4.76
C ALA A 267 12.08 9.70 -4.59
N MET A 268 11.01 10.44 -4.32
CA MET A 268 9.65 9.87 -4.26
C MET A 268 9.27 9.19 -5.58
N TYR A 269 9.52 9.85 -6.69
CA TYR A 269 9.24 9.28 -8.01
C TYR A 269 9.98 7.95 -8.19
N ILE A 270 11.29 7.90 -7.89
CA ILE A 270 12.10 6.69 -7.99
C ILE A 270 11.63 5.59 -7.01
N ILE A 271 11.19 5.94 -5.82
CA ILE A 271 10.71 4.97 -4.82
C ILE A 271 9.39 4.34 -5.28
N PHE A 272 8.45 5.13 -5.79
CA PHE A 272 7.14 4.61 -6.22
C PHE A 272 7.16 3.97 -7.61
N PHE A 273 8.06 4.37 -8.51
CA PHE A 273 8.12 3.83 -9.85
C PHE A 273 8.50 2.32 -9.91
N PRO A 274 9.48 1.80 -9.13
CA PRO A 274 9.78 0.38 -9.09
C PRO A 274 8.74 -0.48 -8.37
N ASP A 275 7.86 0.11 -7.54
CA ASP A 275 6.79 -0.63 -6.87
C ASP A 275 5.83 -1.28 -7.86
N CYS A 276 5.75 -0.77 -9.09
CA CYS A 276 5.12 -1.48 -10.21
C CYS A 276 5.76 -2.85 -10.47
N ARG A 277 7.07 -3.05 -10.17
CA ARG A 277 7.74 -4.36 -10.29
C ARG A 277 7.36 -5.31 -9.16
N ILE A 278 7.20 -4.80 -7.94
CA ILE A 278 6.83 -5.61 -6.77
C ILE A 278 5.38 -6.10 -6.90
N MET A 279 4.50 -5.30 -7.49
CA MET A 279 3.14 -5.74 -7.83
C MET A 279 3.14 -6.94 -8.80
N VAL A 280 4.10 -7.01 -9.74
CA VAL A 280 4.23 -8.12 -10.69
C VAL A 280 4.49 -9.45 -9.98
N TYR A 281 5.24 -9.45 -8.88
CA TYR A 281 5.54 -10.66 -8.10
C TYR A 281 4.48 -10.99 -7.04
N SER A 282 3.51 -10.12 -6.80
CA SER A 282 2.47 -10.30 -5.78
C SER A 282 1.07 -10.61 -6.37
N CYS A 283 0.93 -10.65 -7.67
CA CYS A 283 -0.23 -11.16 -8.41
C CYS A 283 0.01 -12.57 -8.90
#